data_602709001e3c9c6742ae5322b0e79d3f
#
_entry.id   602709001e3c9c6742ae5322b0e79d3f
#
_cell.length_a   1.000
_cell.length_b   1.000
_cell.length_c   1.000
_cell.angle_alpha   90.00
_cell.angle_beta   90.00
_cell.angle_gamma   90.00
#
_symmetry.space_group_name_H-M   'P 1'
#
loop_
_entity.id
_entity.type
_entity.pdbx_description
1 polymer ?
#
loop_
_entity_poly.entity_id
_entity_poly.type
_entity_poly.pdbx_seq_one_letter_code
_entity_poly.pdbx_strand_id
1 'polypeptide(L)'
;MTNYILISKLGAAEIRAMQQMSAENKRYVTPLIEITKGRKLSSLRKPTPEEEYPFDKYLEQVKSIWEGHDIIMDLTSWDYLSNVTIEKLYDFTNGYEKWCTFIEQVNKESNFNSIIPCVITNADDPDLEENLCKQVDILCQRYNMIAYRSDIADDYCYDDIKIIKDHLNGKPLLFIIDAGYVP
;
A
#
# COMPACT_ATOMS: atom_id res chain seq x y z
N MET A 1 3.31 -14.68 15.66
CA MET A 1 4.37 -14.37 14.68
C MET A 1 3.88 -14.81 13.33
N THR A 2 3.71 -13.87 12.40
CA THR A 2 3.19 -14.15 11.06
C THR A 2 4.23 -14.93 10.25
N ASN A 3 3.82 -16.01 9.60
CA ASN A 3 4.74 -16.86 8.84
C ASN A 3 4.78 -16.51 7.35
N TYR A 4 3.74 -15.82 6.84
CA TYR A 4 3.61 -15.54 5.40
C TYR A 4 3.07 -14.14 5.16
N ILE A 5 3.57 -13.47 4.12
CA ILE A 5 2.99 -12.26 3.55
C ILE A 5 2.24 -12.67 2.29
N LEU A 6 0.95 -12.34 2.23
CA LEU A 6 0.11 -12.56 1.05
C LEU A 6 0.02 -11.25 0.28
N ILE A 7 0.74 -11.13 -0.83
CA ILE A 7 0.62 -9.98 -1.72
C ILE A 7 -0.65 -10.11 -2.54
N SER A 8 -1.52 -9.13 -2.44
CA SER A 8 -2.83 -9.15 -3.08
C SER A 8 -3.18 -7.77 -3.64
N LYS A 9 -3.55 -7.73 -4.90
CA LYS A 9 -4.10 -6.53 -5.52
C LYS A 9 -5.53 -6.29 -5.05
N LEU A 10 -5.95 -5.04 -5.06
CA LEU A 10 -7.32 -4.67 -4.66
C LEU A 10 -8.31 -4.97 -5.80
N GLY A 11 -8.63 -6.23 -6.01
CA GLY A 11 -9.48 -6.72 -7.08
C GLY A 11 -10.56 -7.69 -6.64
N ALA A 12 -11.57 -7.92 -7.49
CA ALA A 12 -12.74 -8.75 -7.15
C ALA A 12 -12.39 -10.23 -6.92
N ALA A 13 -11.40 -10.77 -7.64
CA ALA A 13 -10.98 -12.15 -7.51
C ALA A 13 -10.23 -12.37 -6.20
N GLU A 14 -9.32 -11.46 -5.89
CA GLU A 14 -8.50 -11.44 -4.68
C GLU A 14 -9.38 -11.26 -3.44
N ILE A 15 -10.34 -10.34 -3.46
CA ILE A 15 -11.32 -10.17 -2.39
C ILE A 15 -12.09 -11.47 -2.13
N ARG A 16 -12.55 -12.12 -3.19
CA ARG A 16 -13.28 -13.40 -3.05
C ARG A 16 -12.40 -14.50 -2.46
N ALA A 17 -11.13 -14.57 -2.88
CA ALA A 17 -10.18 -15.53 -2.33
C ALA A 17 -9.93 -15.29 -0.83
N MET A 18 -9.71 -14.03 -0.43
CA MET A 18 -9.52 -13.65 0.97
C MET A 18 -10.76 -13.92 1.83
N GLN A 19 -11.98 -13.73 1.28
CA GLN A 19 -13.23 -14.06 1.98
C GLN A 19 -13.37 -15.56 2.27
N GLN A 20 -12.87 -16.42 1.38
CA GLN A 20 -12.93 -17.88 1.53
C GLN A 20 -11.82 -18.44 2.43
N MET A 21 -10.85 -17.63 2.81
CA MET A 21 -9.78 -18.07 3.72
C MET A 21 -10.35 -18.33 5.11
N SER A 22 -10.04 -19.51 5.68
CA SER A 22 -10.46 -19.84 7.03
C SER A 22 -9.84 -18.94 8.08
N ALA A 23 -10.51 -18.75 9.22
CA ALA A 23 -9.96 -17.98 10.34
C ALA A 23 -8.64 -18.57 10.87
N GLU A 24 -8.46 -19.89 10.78
CA GLU A 24 -7.21 -20.55 11.14
C GLU A 24 -6.07 -20.11 10.22
N ASN A 25 -6.27 -20.15 8.90
CA ASN A 25 -5.25 -19.75 7.93
C ASN A 25 -4.90 -18.26 8.05
N LYS A 26 -5.88 -17.40 8.30
CA LYS A 26 -5.65 -15.95 8.50
C LYS A 26 -4.69 -15.63 9.64
N ARG A 27 -4.58 -16.48 10.66
CA ARG A 27 -3.65 -16.28 11.78
C ARG A 27 -2.18 -16.37 11.39
N TYR A 28 -1.87 -17.03 10.28
CA TYR A 28 -0.52 -17.22 9.78
C TYR A 28 -0.15 -16.25 8.66
N VAL A 29 -1.06 -15.38 8.26
CA VAL A 29 -0.92 -14.51 7.10
C VAL A 29 -1.05 -13.05 7.52
N THR A 30 -0.11 -12.21 7.07
CA THR A 30 -0.30 -10.75 7.00
C THR A 30 -0.55 -10.38 5.54
N PRO A 31 -1.72 -9.86 5.17
CA PRO A 31 -1.96 -9.43 3.80
C PRO A 31 -1.21 -8.14 3.51
N LEU A 32 -0.54 -8.09 2.36
CA LEU A 32 -0.13 -6.86 1.72
C LEU A 32 -1.19 -6.53 0.67
N ILE A 33 -1.90 -5.45 0.88
CA ILE A 33 -2.92 -4.96 -0.03
C ILE A 33 -2.34 -3.86 -0.89
N GLU A 34 -2.12 -4.17 -2.16
CA GLU A 34 -1.73 -3.22 -3.18
C GLU A 34 -2.96 -2.48 -3.68
N ILE A 35 -3.05 -1.17 -3.38
CA ILE A 35 -4.14 -0.31 -3.83
C ILE A 35 -4.01 -0.12 -5.35
N THR A 36 -5.03 -0.56 -6.07
CA THR A 36 -5.15 -0.47 -7.53
C THR A 36 -6.47 0.18 -7.90
N LYS A 37 -6.60 0.67 -9.12
CA LYS A 37 -7.91 1.14 -9.61
C LYS A 37 -8.95 0.04 -9.48
N GLY A 38 -10.16 0.43 -9.14
CA GLY A 38 -11.29 -0.47 -9.06
C GLY A 38 -11.80 -0.94 -10.43
N ARG A 39 -12.90 -1.66 -10.42
CA ARG A 39 -13.57 -2.07 -11.65
C ARG A 39 -14.27 -0.87 -12.30
N LYS A 40 -14.17 -0.77 -13.63
CA LYS A 40 -14.92 0.25 -14.39
C LYS A 40 -16.42 0.13 -14.12
N LEU A 41 -17.02 1.27 -13.76
CA LEU A 41 -18.46 1.35 -13.60
C LEU A 41 -19.13 1.41 -14.97
N SER A 42 -19.98 0.43 -15.28
CA SER A 42 -20.91 0.49 -16.40
C SER A 42 -22.14 1.29 -15.98
N SER A 43 -22.11 2.62 -16.10
CA SER A 43 -23.27 3.44 -15.80
C SER A 43 -23.78 4.12 -17.09
N LEU A 44 -25.10 4.37 -17.14
CA LEU A 44 -25.73 5.19 -18.19
C LEU A 44 -25.31 6.67 -18.09
N ARG A 45 -24.73 7.08 -16.98
CA ARG A 45 -24.17 8.41 -16.72
C ARG A 45 -22.68 8.39 -17.09
N LYS A 46 -22.18 9.48 -17.68
CA LYS A 46 -20.74 9.66 -17.89
C LYS A 46 -20.09 9.92 -16.52
N PRO A 47 -19.31 9.00 -15.97
CA PRO A 47 -18.61 9.22 -14.72
C PRO A 47 -17.48 10.25 -14.90
N THR A 48 -17.11 10.94 -13.82
CA THR A 48 -15.84 11.68 -13.80
C THR A 48 -14.66 10.70 -13.86
N PRO A 49 -13.45 11.16 -14.23
CA PRO A 49 -12.26 10.28 -14.21
C PRO A 49 -12.03 9.58 -12.87
N GLU A 50 -12.33 10.25 -11.75
CA GLU A 50 -12.23 9.70 -10.40
C GLU A 50 -13.30 8.64 -10.11
N GLU A 51 -14.52 8.87 -10.62
CA GLU A 51 -15.65 7.95 -10.43
C GLU A 51 -15.58 6.73 -11.36
N GLU A 52 -14.79 6.77 -12.42
CA GLU A 52 -14.79 5.74 -13.46
C GLU A 52 -14.31 4.38 -12.94
N TYR A 53 -13.31 4.39 -12.04
CA TYR A 53 -12.68 3.19 -11.50
C TYR A 53 -12.52 3.25 -9.97
N PRO A 54 -13.61 3.38 -9.20
CA PRO A 54 -13.53 3.51 -7.75
C PRO A 54 -13.02 2.23 -7.10
N PHE A 55 -12.08 2.36 -6.17
CA PHE A 55 -11.57 1.25 -5.38
C PHE A 55 -12.19 1.17 -3.97
N ASP A 56 -12.89 2.19 -3.53
CA ASP A 56 -13.42 2.32 -2.16
C ASP A 56 -14.25 1.11 -1.75
N LYS A 57 -15.10 0.61 -2.63
CA LYS A 57 -15.92 -0.57 -2.35
C LYS A 57 -15.09 -1.81 -2.02
N TYR A 58 -13.95 -1.99 -2.68
CA TYR A 58 -13.06 -3.12 -2.42
C TYR A 58 -12.27 -2.90 -1.12
N LEU A 59 -11.86 -1.66 -0.85
CA LEU A 59 -11.20 -1.30 0.39
C LEU A 59 -12.11 -1.56 1.61
N GLU A 60 -13.39 -1.20 1.53
CA GLU A 60 -14.37 -1.51 2.58
C GLU A 60 -14.54 -3.02 2.80
N GLN A 61 -14.48 -3.82 1.75
CA GLN A 61 -14.49 -5.28 1.89
C GLN A 61 -13.22 -5.80 2.58
N VAL A 62 -12.05 -5.26 2.24
CA VAL A 62 -10.78 -5.60 2.92
C VAL A 62 -10.85 -5.26 4.40
N LYS A 63 -11.36 -4.06 4.76
CA LYS A 63 -11.55 -3.65 6.16
C LYS A 63 -12.39 -4.68 6.95
N SER A 64 -13.47 -5.18 6.35
CA SER A 64 -14.32 -6.20 6.97
C SER A 64 -13.65 -7.58 7.03
N ILE A 65 -12.93 -8.00 5.98
CA ILE A 65 -12.32 -9.35 5.89
C ILE A 65 -11.18 -9.51 6.91
N TRP A 66 -10.41 -8.44 7.13
CA TRP A 66 -9.20 -8.44 7.94
C TRP A 66 -9.35 -7.67 9.26
N GLU A 67 -10.59 -7.45 9.72
CA GLU A 67 -10.85 -6.87 11.03
C GLU A 67 -10.08 -7.60 12.15
N GLY A 68 -9.40 -6.83 13.00
CA GLY A 68 -8.57 -7.36 14.10
C GLY A 68 -7.25 -7.99 13.70
N HIS A 69 -6.84 -7.90 12.43
CA HIS A 69 -5.56 -8.40 11.91
C HIS A 69 -4.61 -7.25 11.57
N ASP A 70 -3.31 -7.56 11.54
CA ASP A 70 -2.31 -6.66 10.98
C ASP A 70 -2.43 -6.69 9.45
N ILE A 71 -2.20 -5.54 8.82
CA ILE A 71 -2.27 -5.37 7.37
C ILE A 71 -1.11 -4.51 6.88
N ILE A 72 -0.53 -4.89 5.74
CA ILE A 72 0.43 -4.04 5.02
C ILE A 72 -0.32 -3.35 3.90
N MET A 73 -0.14 -2.04 3.75
CA MET A 73 -0.76 -1.27 2.68
C MET A 73 0.30 -0.69 1.76
N ASP A 74 0.10 -0.91 0.48
CA ASP A 74 0.98 -0.50 -0.59
C ASP A 74 0.19 0.16 -1.72
N LEU A 75 0.87 0.88 -2.60
CA LEU A 75 0.28 1.55 -3.75
C LEU A 75 0.87 0.96 -5.04
N THR A 76 0.02 0.67 -6.03
CA THR A 76 0.49 0.07 -7.28
C THR A 76 1.41 1.00 -8.05
N SER A 77 2.56 0.50 -8.49
CA SER A 77 3.48 1.19 -9.39
C SER A 77 3.15 0.94 -10.88
N TRP A 78 2.13 0.12 -11.19
CA TRP A 78 1.80 -0.26 -12.55
C TRP A 78 0.79 0.71 -13.17
N ASP A 79 1.16 1.41 -14.24
CA ASP A 79 0.30 2.38 -14.94
C ASP A 79 -1.06 1.81 -15.35
N TYR A 80 -1.07 0.56 -15.86
CA TYR A 80 -2.32 -0.08 -16.28
C TYR A 80 -3.26 -0.44 -15.11
N LEU A 81 -2.79 -0.39 -13.87
CA LEU A 81 -3.57 -0.57 -12.64
C LEU A 81 -3.82 0.76 -11.93
N SER A 82 -3.32 1.86 -12.46
CA SER A 82 -3.48 3.21 -11.93
C SER A 82 -4.70 3.93 -12.52
N ASN A 83 -5.09 5.02 -11.91
CA ASN A 83 -6.06 6.01 -12.37
C ASN A 83 -5.75 7.35 -11.71
N VAL A 84 -6.49 8.39 -12.07
CA VAL A 84 -6.31 9.76 -11.54
C VAL A 84 -6.28 9.82 -10.01
N THR A 85 -7.05 8.99 -9.32
CA THR A 85 -7.06 8.96 -7.84
C THR A 85 -5.75 8.38 -7.29
N ILE A 86 -5.26 7.29 -7.87
CA ILE A 86 -3.99 6.66 -7.49
C ILE A 86 -2.82 7.57 -7.82
N GLU A 87 -2.83 8.20 -9.01
CA GLU A 87 -1.81 9.18 -9.41
C GLU A 87 -1.71 10.34 -8.42
N LYS A 88 -2.85 10.80 -7.86
CA LYS A 88 -2.85 11.81 -6.80
C LYS A 88 -2.18 11.33 -5.50
N LEU A 89 -2.22 10.03 -5.19
CA LEU A 89 -1.54 9.48 -4.02
C LEU A 89 -0.02 9.40 -4.22
N TYR A 90 0.43 9.34 -5.48
CA TYR A 90 1.86 9.40 -5.85
C TYR A 90 2.42 10.83 -5.92
N ASP A 91 1.63 11.85 -5.58
CA ASP A 91 2.12 13.21 -5.48
C ASP A 91 3.21 13.31 -4.40
N PHE A 92 4.43 13.56 -4.84
CA PHE A 92 5.61 13.60 -3.96
C PHE A 92 5.70 14.87 -3.12
N THR A 93 4.83 15.85 -3.34
CA THR A 93 4.80 17.12 -2.59
C THR A 93 4.76 16.87 -1.08
N ASN A 94 5.64 17.55 -0.34
CA ASN A 94 5.76 17.46 1.13
C ASN A 94 5.98 16.02 1.66
N GLY A 95 6.75 15.20 0.96
CA GLY A 95 7.04 13.85 1.41
C GLY A 95 5.85 12.91 1.26
N TYR A 96 5.23 12.93 0.10
CA TYR A 96 4.06 12.06 -0.22
C TYR A 96 2.89 12.26 0.77
N GLU A 97 2.63 13.51 1.13
CA GLU A 97 1.63 13.86 2.15
C GLU A 97 0.26 13.25 1.87
N LYS A 98 -0.15 13.16 0.60
CA LYS A 98 -1.45 12.58 0.23
C LYS A 98 -1.53 11.09 0.54
N TRP A 99 -0.45 10.33 0.29
CA TRP A 99 -0.36 8.93 0.68
C TRP A 99 -0.40 8.77 2.20
N CYS A 100 0.43 9.52 2.91
CA CYS A 100 0.46 9.48 4.37
C CYS A 100 -0.89 9.83 5.00
N THR A 101 -1.62 10.79 4.44
CA THR A 101 -2.96 11.18 4.88
C THR A 101 -4.00 10.12 4.57
N PHE A 102 -3.93 9.51 3.38
CA PHE A 102 -4.81 8.41 3.00
C PHE A 102 -4.67 7.22 3.95
N ILE A 103 -3.45 6.79 4.24
CA ILE A 103 -3.21 5.70 5.20
C ILE A 103 -3.73 6.06 6.60
N GLU A 104 -3.53 7.29 7.05
CA GLU A 104 -4.07 7.76 8.34
C GLU A 104 -5.60 7.70 8.37
N GLN A 105 -6.25 8.10 7.29
CA GLN A 105 -7.71 8.01 7.18
C GLN A 105 -8.17 6.55 7.24
N VAL A 106 -7.54 5.66 6.46
CA VAL A 106 -7.87 4.22 6.49
C VAL A 106 -7.69 3.65 7.89
N ASN A 107 -6.62 4.03 8.59
CA ASN A 107 -6.37 3.58 9.96
C ASN A 107 -7.45 4.03 10.94
N LYS A 108 -7.95 5.26 10.80
CA LYS A 108 -9.05 5.80 11.64
C LYS A 108 -10.40 5.15 11.36
N GLU A 109 -10.63 4.76 10.11
CA GLU A 109 -11.91 4.22 9.65
C GLU A 109 -12.01 2.69 9.70
N SER A 110 -10.92 2.00 10.01
CA SER A 110 -10.86 0.54 10.05
C SER A 110 -10.72 0.02 11.48
N ASN A 111 -11.03 -1.26 11.66
CA ASN A 111 -10.80 -2.01 12.89
C ASN A 111 -9.61 -2.98 12.71
N PHE A 112 -8.59 -2.63 11.94
CA PHE A 112 -7.37 -3.41 11.88
C PHE A 112 -6.64 -3.39 13.23
N ASN A 113 -5.91 -4.45 13.55
CA ASN A 113 -5.06 -4.44 14.74
C ASN A 113 -3.90 -3.44 14.56
N SER A 114 -3.27 -3.45 13.40
CA SER A 114 -2.29 -2.44 13.00
C SER A 114 -2.21 -2.30 11.48
N ILE A 115 -1.82 -1.11 11.00
CA ILE A 115 -1.43 -0.88 9.62
C ILE A 115 0.09 -0.72 9.57
N ILE A 116 0.72 -1.43 8.63
CA ILE A 116 2.13 -1.29 8.28
C ILE A 116 2.15 -0.62 6.90
N PRO A 117 2.35 0.70 6.82
CA PRO A 117 2.35 1.41 5.54
C PRO A 117 3.64 1.13 4.77
N CYS A 118 3.54 0.93 3.47
CA CYS A 118 4.71 0.94 2.59
C CYS A 118 5.17 2.38 2.35
N VAL A 119 6.47 2.55 2.38
CA VAL A 119 7.14 3.71 1.81
C VAL A 119 7.03 3.58 0.31
N ILE A 120 6.57 4.64 -0.36
CA ILE A 120 6.42 4.69 -1.81
C ILE A 120 7.43 5.67 -2.41
N THR A 121 7.87 5.40 -3.62
CA THR A 121 8.79 6.25 -4.39
C THR A 121 8.18 6.57 -5.75
N ASN A 122 8.55 7.71 -6.33
CA ASN A 122 8.15 8.11 -7.66
C ASN A 122 9.42 8.50 -8.45
N ALA A 123 9.67 7.80 -9.56
CA ALA A 123 10.87 8.04 -10.38
C ALA A 123 10.93 9.47 -10.98
N ASP A 124 9.78 10.15 -11.07
CA ASP A 124 9.68 11.52 -11.56
C ASP A 124 9.89 12.57 -10.46
N ASP A 125 10.14 12.16 -9.21
CA ASP A 125 10.39 13.08 -8.10
C ASP A 125 11.80 13.69 -8.21
N PRO A 126 11.92 15.01 -8.49
CA PRO A 126 13.24 15.65 -8.62
C PRO A 126 13.97 15.78 -7.29
N ASP A 127 13.24 15.72 -6.18
CA ASP A 127 13.76 15.88 -4.82
C ASP A 127 13.51 14.58 -4.00
N LEU A 128 13.68 13.41 -4.65
CA LEU A 128 13.35 12.10 -4.10
C LEU A 128 13.94 11.86 -2.71
N GLU A 129 15.22 12.15 -2.50
CA GLU A 129 15.89 11.96 -1.21
C GLU A 129 15.19 12.77 -0.11
N GLU A 130 14.94 14.07 -0.34
CA GLU A 130 14.29 14.95 0.64
C GLU A 130 12.85 14.50 0.94
N ASN A 131 12.08 14.17 -0.10
CA ASN A 131 10.69 13.74 0.05
C ASN A 131 10.59 12.35 0.70
N LEU A 132 11.52 11.45 0.40
CA LEU A 132 11.60 10.13 1.03
C LEU A 132 11.92 10.25 2.53
N CYS A 133 12.89 11.10 2.92
CA CYS A 133 13.18 11.40 4.32
C CYS A 133 11.93 11.90 5.06
N LYS A 134 11.22 12.88 4.49
CA LYS A 134 9.99 13.42 5.07
C LYS A 134 8.90 12.37 5.21
N GLN A 135 8.71 11.54 4.19
CA GLN A 135 7.73 10.44 4.23
C GLN A 135 8.02 9.48 5.37
N VAL A 136 9.28 9.02 5.48
CA VAL A 136 9.71 8.08 6.52
C VAL A 136 9.52 8.69 7.90
N ASP A 137 9.90 9.96 8.09
CA ASP A 137 9.71 10.66 9.37
C ASP A 137 8.23 10.74 9.75
N ILE A 138 7.34 11.10 8.81
CA ILE A 138 5.88 11.13 9.04
C ILE A 138 5.35 9.75 9.42
N LEU A 139 5.72 8.71 8.67
CA LEU A 139 5.25 7.36 8.91
C LEU A 139 5.78 6.80 10.24
N CYS A 140 7.06 7.00 10.56
CA CYS A 140 7.66 6.55 11.82
C CYS A 140 7.09 7.25 13.05
N GLN A 141 6.57 8.48 12.94
CA GLN A 141 5.87 9.16 14.04
C GLN A 141 4.50 8.53 14.33
N ARG A 142 3.82 7.99 13.31
CA ARG A 142 2.43 7.53 13.41
C ARG A 142 2.30 6.02 13.57
N TYR A 143 3.28 5.25 13.07
CA TYR A 143 3.22 3.78 13.03
C TYR A 143 4.39 3.15 13.78
N ASN A 144 4.17 1.94 14.30
CA ASN A 144 5.19 1.20 15.02
C ASN A 144 6.16 0.44 14.11
N MET A 145 5.77 0.21 12.88
CA MET A 145 6.52 -0.46 11.83
C MET A 145 6.12 0.13 10.50
N ILE A 146 7.06 0.24 9.59
CA ILE A 146 6.82 0.59 8.19
C ILE A 146 7.36 -0.51 7.29
N ALA A 147 6.92 -0.54 6.04
CA ALA A 147 7.43 -1.47 5.04
C ALA A 147 8.07 -0.71 3.88
N TYR A 148 8.96 -1.38 3.17
CA TYR A 148 9.43 -0.97 1.85
C TYR A 148 9.42 -2.20 0.95
N ARG A 149 8.71 -2.11 -0.18
CA ARG A 149 8.65 -3.18 -1.19
C ARG A 149 9.39 -2.73 -2.43
N SER A 150 10.34 -3.56 -2.85
CA SER A 150 11.10 -3.35 -4.07
C SER A 150 10.95 -4.53 -5.01
N ASP A 151 10.90 -4.27 -6.31
CA ASP A 151 11.02 -5.30 -7.34
C ASP A 151 12.46 -5.83 -7.34
N ILE A 152 12.64 -7.13 -7.57
CA ILE A 152 13.96 -7.75 -7.62
C ILE A 152 14.84 -7.17 -8.74
N ALA A 153 14.23 -6.56 -9.75
CA ALA A 153 14.90 -5.92 -10.86
C ALA A 153 15.19 -4.42 -10.63
N ASP A 154 14.84 -3.89 -9.46
CA ASP A 154 15.05 -2.49 -9.14
C ASP A 154 16.51 -2.23 -8.74
N ASP A 155 17.25 -1.54 -9.61
CA ASP A 155 18.66 -1.20 -9.40
C ASP A 155 18.86 -0.11 -8.32
N TYR A 156 17.82 0.65 -7.98
CA TYR A 156 17.87 1.78 -7.03
C TYR A 156 17.48 1.40 -5.60
N CYS A 157 16.96 0.21 -5.37
CA CYS A 157 16.45 -0.19 -4.06
C CYS A 157 17.50 -0.07 -2.94
N TYR A 158 18.78 -0.22 -3.24
CA TYR A 158 19.87 -0.09 -2.26
C TYR A 158 20.00 1.35 -1.74
N ASP A 159 19.91 2.34 -2.62
CA ASP A 159 20.02 3.76 -2.25
C ASP A 159 18.79 4.19 -1.46
N ASP A 160 17.60 3.78 -1.87
CA ASP A 160 16.36 4.03 -1.14
C ASP A 160 16.40 3.45 0.27
N ILE A 161 16.82 2.18 0.42
CA ILE A 161 16.94 1.52 1.73
C ILE A 161 17.92 2.27 2.64
N LYS A 162 19.03 2.77 2.10
CA LYS A 162 20.00 3.54 2.88
C LYS A 162 19.37 4.82 3.46
N ILE A 163 18.65 5.56 2.62
CA ILE A 163 17.93 6.77 3.04
C ILE A 163 16.88 6.41 4.11
N ILE A 164 16.04 5.42 3.82
CA ILE A 164 14.98 4.97 4.74
C ILE A 164 15.58 4.58 6.09
N LYS A 165 16.66 3.78 6.10
CA LYS A 165 17.30 3.28 7.32
C LYS A 165 17.77 4.41 8.23
N ASP A 166 18.32 5.48 7.66
CA ASP A 166 18.87 6.60 8.43
C ASP A 166 17.75 7.44 9.10
N HIS A 167 16.49 7.31 8.64
CA HIS A 167 15.32 8.02 9.15
C HIS A 167 14.32 7.16 9.95
N LEU A 168 14.62 5.90 10.22
CA LEU A 168 13.69 4.99 10.94
C LEU A 168 13.45 5.40 12.40
N ASN A 169 14.28 6.22 13.00
CA ASN A 169 14.14 6.66 14.39
C ASN A 169 13.96 5.48 15.38
N GLY A 170 14.65 4.37 15.13
CA GLY A 170 14.58 3.15 15.93
C GLY A 170 13.36 2.27 15.65
N LYS A 171 12.53 2.60 14.67
CA LYS A 171 11.40 1.76 14.25
C LYS A 171 11.89 0.60 13.37
N PRO A 172 11.23 -0.55 13.41
CA PRO A 172 11.53 -1.65 12.51
C PRO A 172 11.06 -1.35 11.09
N LEU A 173 11.88 -1.78 10.11
CA LEU A 173 11.56 -1.79 8.69
C LEU A 173 11.29 -3.22 8.24
N LEU A 174 10.14 -3.46 7.62
CA LEU A 174 9.83 -4.68 6.90
C LEU A 174 10.25 -4.50 5.44
N PHE A 175 11.37 -5.10 5.04
CA PHE A 175 11.81 -5.08 3.66
C PHE A 175 11.24 -6.26 2.89
N ILE A 176 10.53 -6.00 1.80
CA ILE A 176 9.86 -6.99 0.96
C ILE A 176 10.50 -6.97 -0.42
N ILE A 177 11.13 -8.08 -0.81
CA ILE A 177 11.66 -8.28 -2.15
C ILE A 177 10.58 -9.00 -2.96
N ASP A 178 10.03 -8.31 -3.96
CA ASP A 178 9.04 -8.87 -4.85
C ASP A 178 9.73 -9.39 -6.13
N ALA A 179 9.69 -10.69 -6.32
CA ALA A 179 10.22 -11.32 -7.53
C ALA A 179 9.23 -11.29 -8.71
N GLY A 180 8.08 -10.66 -8.52
CA GLY A 180 7.02 -10.66 -9.52
C GLY A 180 6.46 -12.06 -9.78
N TYR A 181 5.99 -12.28 -11.01
CA TYR A 181 5.54 -13.60 -11.45
C TYR A 181 6.75 -14.49 -11.78
N VAL A 182 6.92 -15.52 -10.97
CA VAL A 182 7.89 -16.61 -11.27
C VAL A 182 7.12 -17.72 -11.96
N PRO A 183 7.36 -17.99 -13.27
CA PRO A 183 6.63 -19.01 -14.02
C PRO A 183 6.96 -20.44 -13.57
#